data_1888cc7d417d13c4705d5a81af934362
#
_entry.id   1888cc7d417d13c4705d5a81af934362
#
_cell.length_a   1.000
_cell.length_b   1.000
_cell.length_c   1.000
_cell.angle_alpha   90.00
_cell.angle_beta   90.00
_cell.angle_gamma   90.00
#
_symmetry.space_group_name_H-M   'P 1'
#
loop_
_entity.id
_entity.type
_entity.pdbx_description
1 polymer ?
#
loop_
_entity_poly.entity_id
_entity_poly.type
_entity_poly.pdbx_seq_one_letter_code
_entity_poly.pdbx_strand_id
1 'polypeptide(L)'
;MKKLLCAFFAGVLTCSLTACSEDEDPNAPTYTETSDVEVALYKLLPESSGKAASCRSRKVGEHYYLACNYISMGTAPSSLYVFYYDKVKDPVKRFYALNGKAMSLYDGQLKYEPILGNYKDSFGLPLPESINMGEVMKVFEFMRK
;
A
#
# COMPACT_ATOMS: atom_id res chain seq x y z
N MET A 1 23.58 1.57 70.77
CA MET A 1 22.15 1.55 70.65
C MET A 1 21.72 2.22 69.37
N LYS A 2 21.86 1.60 68.21
CA LYS A 2 21.22 2.06 66.97
C LYS A 2 20.90 0.83 66.20
N LYS A 3 19.60 0.57 66.05
CA LYS A 3 19.07 -0.54 65.30
C LYS A 3 19.18 -0.21 63.76
N LEU A 4 19.99 -0.99 63.09
CA LEU A 4 20.04 -0.95 61.66
C LEU A 4 18.83 -1.73 61.09
N LEU A 5 17.95 -1.03 60.42
CA LEU A 5 16.82 -1.61 59.67
C LEU A 5 17.31 -1.87 58.23
N CYS A 6 17.56 -3.12 57.92
CA CYS A 6 17.77 -3.53 56.51
C CYS A 6 16.43 -3.55 55.79
N ALA A 7 16.21 -2.57 54.93
CA ALA A 7 15.10 -2.59 53.99
C ALA A 7 15.49 -3.41 52.76
N PHE A 8 14.88 -4.56 52.61
CA PHE A 8 14.93 -5.35 51.39
C PHE A 8 14.12 -4.63 50.30
N PHE A 9 14.79 -4.04 49.34
CA PHE A 9 14.16 -3.61 48.12
C PHE A 9 14.07 -4.81 47.17
N ALA A 10 12.89 -5.41 47.08
CA ALA A 10 12.54 -6.32 46.02
C ALA A 10 12.36 -5.49 44.75
N GLY A 11 13.39 -5.49 43.91
CA GLY A 11 13.32 -4.89 42.57
C GLY A 11 12.39 -5.72 41.69
N VAL A 12 11.17 -5.24 41.50
CA VAL A 12 10.29 -5.75 40.46
C VAL A 12 10.84 -5.21 39.15
N LEU A 13 11.52 -6.08 38.39
CA LEU A 13 11.91 -5.82 37.01
C LEU A 13 10.63 -5.84 36.17
N THR A 14 9.95 -4.71 36.08
CA THR A 14 8.92 -4.52 35.07
C THR A 14 9.62 -4.38 33.71
N CYS A 15 9.72 -5.48 32.95
CA CYS A 15 9.98 -5.42 31.54
C CYS A 15 8.82 -4.68 30.91
N SER A 16 8.93 -3.37 30.78
CA SER A 16 8.10 -2.60 29.87
C SER A 16 8.46 -3.06 28.46
N LEU A 17 7.66 -3.97 27.93
CA LEU A 17 7.54 -4.19 26.50
C LEU A 17 7.00 -2.87 25.92
N THR A 18 7.88 -1.93 25.65
CA THR A 18 7.58 -0.87 24.71
C THR A 18 7.43 -1.56 23.35
N ALA A 19 6.21 -2.03 23.06
CA ALA A 19 5.83 -2.27 21.70
C ALA A 19 6.12 -0.96 20.97
N CYS A 20 7.09 -0.97 20.05
CA CYS A 20 7.23 0.07 19.06
C CYS A 20 5.98 0.00 18.22
N SER A 21 4.92 0.68 18.64
CA SER A 21 3.89 1.14 17.73
C SER A 21 4.60 2.22 16.90
N GLU A 22 5.10 1.85 15.72
CA GLU A 22 5.29 2.83 14.67
C GLU A 22 3.95 3.54 14.58
N ASP A 23 3.94 4.84 14.81
CA ASP A 23 2.75 5.65 14.62
C ASP A 23 2.37 5.53 13.14
N GLU A 24 1.49 4.57 12.84
CA GLU A 24 0.97 4.39 11.48
C GLU A 24 0.26 5.68 11.11
N ASP A 25 0.70 6.33 10.04
CA ASP A 25 0.04 7.53 9.52
C ASP A 25 -1.43 7.17 9.26
N PRO A 26 -2.39 7.81 9.97
CA PRO A 26 -3.81 7.50 9.81
C PRO A 26 -4.32 7.73 8.39
N ASN A 27 -3.53 8.41 7.56
CA ASN A 27 -3.83 8.64 6.15
C ASN A 27 -3.21 7.60 5.22
N ALA A 28 -2.39 6.70 5.72
CA ALA A 28 -1.80 5.62 4.93
C ALA A 28 -2.84 4.54 4.58
N PRO A 29 -2.66 3.84 3.45
CA PRO A 29 -3.42 2.63 3.17
C PRO A 29 -3.18 1.58 4.25
N THR A 30 -4.24 0.95 4.72
CA THR A 30 -4.12 -0.18 5.65
C THR A 30 -3.64 -1.44 4.92
N TYR A 31 -3.14 -2.40 5.69
CA TYR A 31 -2.77 -3.71 5.14
C TYR A 31 -3.97 -4.40 4.46
N THR A 32 -5.15 -4.34 5.08
CA THR A 32 -6.37 -4.94 4.53
C THR A 32 -6.74 -4.29 3.18
N GLU A 33 -6.74 -2.97 3.10
CA GLU A 33 -7.03 -2.25 1.85
C GLU A 33 -6.05 -2.62 0.73
N THR A 34 -4.76 -2.70 1.05
CA THR A 34 -3.72 -3.11 0.09
C THR A 34 -3.92 -4.56 -0.36
N SER A 35 -4.23 -5.45 0.57
CA SER A 35 -4.50 -6.86 0.30
C SER A 35 -5.73 -7.07 -0.57
N ASP A 36 -6.78 -6.27 -0.40
CA ASP A 36 -7.99 -6.34 -1.22
C ASP A 36 -7.68 -6.05 -2.70
N VAL A 37 -6.81 -5.08 -2.97
CA VAL A 37 -6.33 -4.80 -4.34
C VAL A 37 -5.49 -5.95 -4.89
N GLU A 38 -4.58 -6.49 -4.06
CA GLU A 38 -3.74 -7.63 -4.45
C GLU A 38 -4.59 -8.85 -4.81
N VAL A 39 -5.62 -9.14 -4.02
CA VAL A 39 -6.58 -10.23 -4.30
C VAL A 39 -7.37 -9.96 -5.58
N ALA A 40 -7.82 -8.73 -5.80
CA ALA A 40 -8.54 -8.36 -7.03
C ALA A 40 -7.67 -8.62 -8.28
N LEU A 41 -6.41 -8.24 -8.24
CA LEU A 41 -5.44 -8.51 -9.32
C LEU A 41 -5.14 -9.99 -9.46
N TYR A 42 -4.99 -10.71 -8.35
CA TYR A 42 -4.73 -12.15 -8.37
C TYR A 42 -5.85 -12.95 -9.07
N LYS A 43 -7.11 -12.57 -8.84
CA LYS A 43 -8.27 -13.19 -9.48
C LYS A 43 -8.27 -13.08 -11.01
N LEU A 44 -7.52 -12.14 -11.58
CA LEU A 44 -7.39 -11.99 -13.04
C LEU A 44 -6.40 -12.97 -13.66
N LEU A 45 -5.58 -13.63 -12.84
CA LEU A 45 -4.61 -14.60 -13.33
C LEU A 45 -5.27 -15.95 -13.61
N PRO A 46 -4.87 -16.63 -14.70
CA PRO A 46 -5.24 -18.04 -14.89
C PRO A 46 -4.69 -18.89 -13.74
N GLU A 47 -5.45 -19.86 -13.25
CA GLU A 47 -5.04 -20.75 -12.15
C GLU A 47 -3.71 -21.46 -12.42
N SER A 48 -3.43 -21.79 -13.68
CA SER A 48 -2.20 -22.47 -14.11
C SER A 48 -1.02 -21.52 -14.37
N SER A 49 -1.16 -20.21 -14.12
CA SER A 49 -0.13 -19.23 -14.52
C SER A 49 1.17 -19.32 -13.72
N GLY A 50 1.13 -19.89 -12.51
CA GLY A 50 2.28 -19.88 -11.58
C GLY A 50 2.72 -18.47 -11.16
N LYS A 51 1.87 -17.46 -11.37
CA LYS A 51 2.11 -16.06 -11.03
C LYS A 51 1.40 -15.68 -9.74
N ALA A 52 1.91 -14.65 -9.08
CA ALA A 52 1.27 -13.99 -7.96
C ALA A 52 1.15 -12.50 -8.22
N ALA A 53 0.15 -11.86 -7.63
CA ALA A 53 0.09 -10.42 -7.56
C ALA A 53 0.93 -9.93 -6.37
N SER A 54 1.60 -8.81 -6.52
CA SER A 54 2.37 -8.18 -5.45
C SER A 54 2.12 -6.68 -5.47
N CYS A 55 1.66 -6.16 -4.35
CA CYS A 55 1.38 -4.74 -4.17
C CYS A 55 2.23 -4.14 -3.05
N ARG A 56 2.66 -2.91 -3.23
CA ARG A 56 3.40 -2.14 -2.21
C ARG A 56 2.90 -0.71 -2.19
N SER A 57 2.68 -0.17 -1.00
CA SER A 57 2.33 1.23 -0.81
C SER A 57 3.54 2.08 -0.42
N ARG A 58 3.58 3.32 -0.86
CA ARG A 58 4.61 4.31 -0.51
C ARG A 58 4.01 5.72 -0.52
N LYS A 59 4.53 6.55 0.37
CA LYS A 59 4.26 7.99 0.35
C LYS A 59 5.25 8.70 -0.58
N VAL A 60 4.74 9.55 -1.44
CA VAL A 60 5.55 10.41 -2.31
C VAL A 60 4.97 11.82 -2.20
N GLY A 61 5.75 12.76 -1.67
CA GLY A 61 5.22 14.06 -1.28
C GLY A 61 4.14 13.94 -0.20
N GLU A 62 2.99 14.51 -0.45
CA GLU A 62 1.85 14.50 0.49
C GLU A 62 0.87 13.33 0.26
N HIS A 63 1.10 12.52 -0.76
CA HIS A 63 0.15 11.49 -1.20
C HIS A 63 0.70 10.08 -1.03
N TYR A 64 -0.22 9.14 -0.84
CA TYR A 64 0.08 7.72 -0.86
C TYR A 64 -0.26 7.12 -2.23
N TYR A 65 0.57 6.18 -2.64
CA TYR A 65 0.41 5.42 -3.89
C TYR A 65 0.55 3.94 -3.61
N LEU A 66 -0.14 3.15 -4.40
CA LEU A 66 0.01 1.71 -4.43
C LEU A 66 0.53 1.31 -5.80
N ALA A 67 1.64 0.58 -5.86
CA ALA A 67 2.09 -0.06 -7.07
C ALA A 67 1.94 -1.57 -6.95
N CYS A 68 1.42 -2.17 -8.00
CA CYS A 68 1.23 -3.61 -8.12
C CYS A 68 1.87 -4.14 -9.37
N ASN A 69 2.33 -5.38 -9.34
CA ASN A 69 2.78 -6.13 -10.50
C ASN A 69 2.50 -7.62 -10.34
N TYR A 70 2.71 -8.35 -11.42
CA TYR A 70 2.70 -9.81 -11.38
C TYR A 70 4.13 -10.33 -11.34
N ILE A 71 4.36 -11.25 -10.44
CA ILE A 71 5.66 -11.89 -10.21
C ILE A 71 5.54 -13.39 -10.42
N SER A 72 6.60 -14.01 -10.93
CA SER A 72 6.75 -15.47 -10.99
C SER A 72 8.22 -15.84 -10.84
N MET A 73 8.47 -17.06 -10.37
CA MET A 73 9.84 -17.54 -10.19
C MET A 73 10.55 -17.62 -11.54
N GLY A 74 11.78 -17.09 -11.61
CA GLY A 74 12.66 -17.19 -12.77
C GLY A 74 12.31 -16.30 -13.97
N THR A 75 11.34 -15.40 -13.85
CA THR A 75 10.98 -14.44 -14.90
C THR A 75 11.00 -13.00 -14.37
N ALA A 76 11.24 -12.06 -15.28
CA ALA A 76 11.14 -10.65 -14.93
C ALA A 76 9.71 -10.29 -14.50
N PRO A 77 9.56 -9.40 -13.49
CA PRO A 77 8.25 -8.91 -13.09
C PRO A 77 7.53 -8.20 -14.24
N SER A 78 6.20 -8.19 -14.18
CA SER A 78 5.40 -7.42 -15.13
C SER A 78 5.59 -5.91 -14.96
N SER A 79 5.04 -5.12 -15.88
CA SER A 79 4.92 -3.67 -15.72
C SER A 79 4.12 -3.31 -14.48
N LEU A 80 4.41 -2.14 -13.91
CA LEU A 80 3.70 -1.63 -12.73
C LEU A 80 2.31 -1.10 -13.10
N TYR A 81 1.35 -1.46 -12.29
CA TYR A 81 0.02 -0.86 -12.19
C TYR A 81 0.04 0.09 -11.00
N VAL A 82 -0.09 1.39 -11.23
CA VAL A 82 0.03 2.41 -10.18
C VAL A 82 -1.33 3.01 -9.89
N PHE A 83 -1.67 3.05 -8.61
CA PHE A 83 -2.90 3.60 -8.08
C PHE A 83 -2.61 4.74 -7.12
N TYR A 84 -3.43 5.78 -7.18
CA TYR A 84 -3.46 6.88 -6.22
C TYR A 84 -4.37 6.50 -5.05
N TYR A 85 -3.94 6.73 -3.82
CA TYR A 85 -4.75 6.45 -2.65
C TYR A 85 -5.46 7.70 -2.15
N ASP A 86 -6.77 7.62 -1.98
CA ASP A 86 -7.59 8.65 -1.37
C ASP A 86 -8.78 8.00 -0.65
N LYS A 87 -8.92 8.26 0.65
CA LYS A 87 -10.01 7.70 1.47
C LYS A 87 -11.15 8.69 1.72
N VAL A 88 -11.03 9.92 1.22
CA VAL A 88 -11.99 10.99 1.48
C VAL A 88 -12.96 11.16 0.31
N LYS A 89 -12.48 10.98 -0.92
CA LYS A 89 -13.25 11.22 -2.14
C LYS A 89 -14.53 10.39 -2.24
N ASP A 90 -14.46 9.13 -1.82
CA ASP A 90 -15.56 8.18 -1.90
C ASP A 90 -15.58 7.31 -0.63
N PRO A 91 -16.75 6.94 -0.09
CA PRO A 91 -16.83 6.15 1.14
C PRO A 91 -16.31 4.71 0.99
N VAL A 92 -16.25 4.18 -0.22
CA VAL A 92 -15.85 2.80 -0.51
C VAL A 92 -14.56 2.71 -1.32
N LYS A 93 -14.47 3.51 -2.40
CA LYS A 93 -13.26 3.53 -3.24
C LYS A 93 -12.09 4.14 -2.48
N ARG A 94 -10.94 3.50 -2.61
CA ARG A 94 -9.70 3.90 -1.94
C ARG A 94 -8.55 4.11 -2.90
N PHE A 95 -8.48 3.30 -3.96
CA PHE A 95 -7.39 3.30 -4.92
C PHE A 95 -7.90 3.63 -6.31
N TYR A 96 -7.27 4.60 -6.92
CA TYR A 96 -7.68 5.13 -8.24
C TYR A 96 -6.57 4.87 -9.25
N ALA A 97 -6.87 4.10 -10.28
CA ALA A 97 -5.94 3.79 -11.36
C ALA A 97 -5.34 5.09 -11.93
N LEU A 98 -4.01 5.21 -11.89
CA LEU A 98 -3.32 6.46 -12.13
C LEU A 98 -2.47 6.46 -13.40
N ASN A 99 -1.70 5.40 -13.65
CA ASN A 99 -0.93 5.29 -14.89
C ASN A 99 -1.72 4.58 -15.98
N GLY A 100 -1.29 4.72 -17.23
CA GLY A 100 -2.01 4.18 -18.38
C GLY A 100 -2.27 2.67 -18.30
N LYS A 101 -1.33 1.91 -17.73
CA LYS A 101 -1.47 0.46 -17.50
C LYS A 101 -2.60 0.13 -16.53
N ALA A 102 -2.63 0.82 -15.38
CA ALA A 102 -3.67 0.64 -14.38
C ALA A 102 -5.03 1.10 -14.89
N MET A 103 -5.10 2.22 -15.60
CA MET A 103 -6.35 2.73 -16.20
C MET A 103 -6.92 1.74 -17.20
N SER A 104 -6.09 1.20 -18.09
CA SER A 104 -6.54 0.20 -19.08
C SER A 104 -7.02 -1.09 -18.41
N LEU A 105 -6.33 -1.54 -17.37
CA LEU A 105 -6.73 -2.72 -16.61
C LEU A 105 -8.04 -2.49 -15.85
N TYR A 106 -8.21 -1.31 -15.25
CA TYR A 106 -9.45 -0.93 -14.57
C TYR A 106 -10.63 -0.93 -15.54
N ASP A 107 -10.51 -0.21 -16.64
CA ASP A 107 -11.60 -0.09 -17.64
C ASP A 107 -11.99 -1.45 -18.24
N GLY A 108 -11.01 -2.34 -18.41
CA GLY A 108 -11.24 -3.66 -19.00
C GLY A 108 -11.76 -4.72 -18.03
N GLN A 109 -11.24 -4.76 -16.80
CA GLN A 109 -11.43 -5.93 -15.93
C GLN A 109 -11.74 -5.60 -14.46
N LEU A 110 -11.39 -4.42 -13.95
CA LEU A 110 -11.47 -4.10 -12.52
C LEU A 110 -12.57 -3.10 -12.14
N LYS A 111 -13.35 -2.63 -13.10
CA LYS A 111 -14.36 -1.57 -12.85
C LYS A 111 -15.48 -1.95 -11.86
N TYR A 112 -15.64 -3.22 -11.59
CA TYR A 112 -16.64 -3.74 -10.64
C TYR A 112 -16.04 -4.02 -9.25
N GLU A 113 -14.73 -3.86 -9.07
CA GLU A 113 -14.11 -4.02 -7.75
C GLU A 113 -14.43 -2.78 -6.89
N PRO A 114 -15.11 -2.97 -5.73
CA PRO A 114 -15.64 -1.84 -4.97
C PRO A 114 -14.59 -0.84 -4.49
N ILE A 115 -13.41 -1.34 -4.11
CA ILE A 115 -12.31 -0.54 -3.56
C ILE A 115 -11.56 0.28 -4.63
N LEU A 116 -11.79 -0.04 -5.91
CA LEU A 116 -11.06 0.57 -7.02
C LEU A 116 -11.89 1.63 -7.76
N GLY A 117 -11.20 2.62 -8.29
CA GLY A 117 -11.71 3.65 -9.18
C GLY A 117 -10.71 3.97 -10.29
N ASN A 118 -11.08 4.90 -11.17
CA ASN A 118 -10.19 5.45 -12.17
C ASN A 118 -9.94 6.93 -11.85
N TYR A 119 -8.67 7.34 -11.82
CA TYR A 119 -8.31 8.71 -11.46
C TYR A 119 -8.94 9.73 -12.41
N LYS A 120 -8.88 9.47 -13.72
CA LYS A 120 -9.46 10.37 -14.75
C LYS A 120 -10.95 10.63 -14.54
N ASP A 121 -11.70 9.61 -14.09
CA ASP A 121 -13.15 9.72 -13.91
C ASP A 121 -13.52 10.41 -12.60
N SER A 122 -12.70 10.24 -11.57
CA SER A 122 -12.96 10.74 -10.21
C SER A 122 -12.38 12.12 -9.94
N PHE A 123 -11.24 12.45 -10.54
CA PHE A 123 -10.48 13.68 -10.31
C PHE A 123 -10.24 14.51 -11.59
N GLY A 124 -10.38 13.89 -12.76
CA GLY A 124 -10.10 14.52 -14.05
C GLY A 124 -8.61 14.51 -14.44
N LEU A 125 -8.35 14.91 -15.67
CA LEU A 125 -7.03 15.11 -16.25
C LEU A 125 -6.92 16.54 -16.79
N PRO A 126 -5.71 17.14 -16.85
CA PRO A 126 -4.39 16.58 -16.52
C PRO A 126 -4.17 16.38 -15.01
N LEU A 127 -3.14 15.60 -14.65
CA LEU A 127 -2.73 15.42 -13.26
C LEU A 127 -2.29 16.77 -12.66
N PRO A 128 -2.61 17.05 -11.38
CA PRO A 128 -2.11 18.24 -10.72
C PRO A 128 -0.60 18.18 -10.53
N GLU A 129 0.05 19.34 -10.37
CA GLU A 129 1.50 19.43 -10.16
C GLU A 129 1.99 18.68 -8.90
N SER A 130 1.09 18.47 -7.92
CA SER A 130 1.38 17.68 -6.71
C SER A 130 1.59 16.19 -6.99
N ILE A 131 1.22 15.70 -8.17
CA ILE A 131 1.42 14.31 -8.60
C ILE A 131 2.50 14.27 -9.67
N ASN A 132 3.73 13.99 -9.26
CA ASN A 132 4.86 13.79 -10.18
C ASN A 132 5.02 12.29 -10.48
N MET A 133 4.53 11.84 -11.64
CA MET A 133 4.62 10.44 -12.04
C MET A 133 6.04 9.93 -12.17
N GLY A 134 7.00 10.77 -12.53
CA GLY A 134 8.41 10.41 -12.60
C GLY A 134 8.97 10.02 -11.22
N GLU A 135 8.65 10.80 -10.20
CA GLU A 135 9.05 10.50 -8.81
C GLU A 135 8.32 9.26 -8.28
N VAL A 136 7.02 9.14 -8.53
CA VAL A 136 6.24 7.98 -8.13
C VAL A 136 6.83 6.70 -8.72
N MET A 137 7.09 6.67 -10.03
CA MET A 137 7.67 5.50 -10.71
C MET A 137 9.06 5.16 -10.19
N LYS A 138 9.88 6.16 -9.86
CA LYS A 138 11.22 5.97 -9.31
C LYS A 138 11.18 5.30 -7.93
N VAL A 139 10.24 5.68 -7.07
CA VAL A 139 10.10 5.10 -5.73
C VAL A 139 9.74 3.62 -5.79
N PHE A 140 9.04 3.18 -6.84
CA PHE A 140 8.65 1.78 -7.04
C PHE A 140 9.57 1.00 -7.99
N GLU A 141 10.71 1.57 -8.39
CA GLU A 141 11.62 0.92 -9.34
C GLU A 141 12.13 -0.44 -8.84
N PHE A 142 12.27 -0.61 -7.52
CA PHE A 142 12.69 -1.88 -6.91
C PHE A 142 11.75 -3.06 -7.22
N MET A 143 10.49 -2.80 -7.55
CA MET A 143 9.51 -3.84 -7.92
C MET A 143 9.68 -4.35 -9.36
N ARG A 144 10.54 -3.72 -10.15
CA ARG A 144 10.79 -4.04 -11.56
C ARG A 144 12.04 -4.88 -11.79
N LYS A 145 12.76 -5.22 -10.72
CA LYS A 145 14.05 -5.94 -10.73
C LYS A 145 13.89 -7.39 -10.37
#